data_deb43f4e209e6d7b65cfe5d321474675
#
_entry.id   deb43f4e209e6d7b65cfe5d321474675
#
_cell.length_a   1.000
_cell.length_b   1.000
_cell.length_c   1.000
_cell.angle_alpha   90.00
_cell.angle_beta   90.00
_cell.angle_gamma   90.00
#
_symmetry.space_group_name_H-M   'P 1'
#
loop_
_entity.id
_entity.type
_entity.pdbx_description
1 polymer ?
#
loop_
_entity_poly.entity_id
_entity_poly.type
_entity_poly.pdbx_seq_one_letter_code
_entity_poly.pdbx_strand_id
1 'polypeptide(L)'
;MKSYRKELWFEISVRRAFLNITGQVEKCLNESGIKEGLILVNAMHISASVFINDDESGLHHDFEVWLEKLAPEKPYSQYKHNGYEDNADAHIKRTLMGREVVVAVTNGQMDFGPWEQIFYGEFDGKRHKRVLVKIIGE
;
A
#
# COMPACT_ATOMS: atom_id res chain seq x y z
N MET A 1 22.72 0.74 15.90
CA MET A 1 21.54 0.66 15.03
C MET A 1 20.31 0.43 15.87
N LYS A 2 19.23 1.15 15.54
CA LYS A 2 17.92 0.98 16.17
C LYS A 2 16.98 0.27 15.21
N SER A 3 15.94 -0.34 15.75
CA SER A 3 14.92 -1.04 14.99
C SER A 3 13.56 -0.74 15.61
N TYR A 4 12.59 -0.49 14.76
CA TYR A 4 11.21 -0.21 15.15
C TYR A 4 10.26 -1.02 14.27
N ARG A 5 9.20 -1.56 14.85
CA ARG A 5 8.21 -2.35 14.11
C ARG A 5 6.81 -1.96 14.57
N LYS A 6 5.92 -1.73 13.62
CA LYS A 6 4.50 -1.43 13.87
C LYS A 6 3.63 -2.08 12.81
N GLU A 7 2.45 -2.55 13.22
CA GLU A 7 1.42 -2.98 12.28
C GLU A 7 0.31 -1.94 12.25
N LEU A 8 -0.07 -1.52 11.04
CA LEU A 8 -1.22 -0.68 10.80
C LEU A 8 -2.34 -1.57 10.26
N TRP A 9 -3.52 -1.50 10.87
CA TRP A 9 -4.65 -2.35 10.50
C TRP A 9 -5.70 -1.55 9.76
N PHE A 10 -6.23 -2.14 8.69
CA PHE A 10 -7.26 -1.51 7.85
C PHE A 10 -8.38 -2.48 7.57
N GLU A 11 -9.60 -1.98 7.55
CA GLU A 11 -10.77 -2.70 7.07
C GLU A 11 -11.55 -1.74 6.18
N ILE A 12 -11.39 -1.90 4.87
CA ILE A 12 -12.01 -1.02 3.88
C ILE A 12 -13.41 -1.57 3.58
N SER A 13 -14.42 -0.71 3.66
CA SER A 13 -15.83 -1.12 3.54
C SER A 13 -16.29 -1.40 2.11
N VAL A 14 -15.47 -1.05 1.13
CA VAL A 14 -15.72 -1.28 -0.30
C VAL A 14 -14.68 -2.22 -0.86
N ARG A 15 -14.91 -2.76 -2.05
CA ARG A 15 -13.99 -3.73 -2.66
C ARG A 15 -12.64 -3.11 -2.98
N ARG A 16 -12.61 -1.90 -3.55
CA ARG A 16 -11.37 -1.24 -3.95
C ARG A 16 -11.32 0.19 -3.47
N ALA A 17 -10.15 0.60 -2.98
CA ALA A 17 -9.91 1.97 -2.55
C ALA A 17 -8.41 2.26 -2.50
N PHE A 18 -8.06 3.53 -2.61
CA PHE A 18 -6.71 4.03 -2.32
C PHE A 18 -6.79 4.92 -1.09
N LEU A 19 -5.98 4.61 -0.10
CA LEU A 19 -5.95 5.35 1.17
C LEU A 19 -4.56 5.95 1.38
N ASN A 20 -4.47 7.27 1.54
CA ASN A 20 -3.21 7.94 1.86
C ASN A 20 -2.83 7.62 3.31
N ILE A 21 -1.72 6.93 3.51
CA ILE A 21 -1.24 6.51 4.83
C ILE A 21 0.04 7.24 5.24
N THR A 22 0.44 8.27 4.51
CA THR A 22 1.67 9.03 4.78
C THR A 22 1.74 9.52 6.22
N GLY A 23 0.63 10.09 6.73
CA GLY A 23 0.58 10.60 8.11
C GLY A 23 0.77 9.51 9.16
N GLN A 24 0.24 8.31 8.94
CA GLN A 24 0.41 7.19 9.86
C GLN A 24 1.85 6.67 9.87
N VAL A 25 2.49 6.64 8.70
CA VAL A 25 3.90 6.25 8.60
C VAL A 25 4.79 7.30 9.26
N GLU A 26 4.51 8.59 9.04
CA GLU A 26 5.22 9.68 9.70
C GLU A 26 5.14 9.56 11.22
N LYS A 27 3.97 9.22 11.75
CA LYS A 27 3.79 8.99 13.18
C LYS A 27 4.68 7.84 13.68
N CYS A 28 4.77 6.75 12.91
CA CYS A 28 5.67 5.65 13.24
C CYS A 28 7.12 6.10 13.28
N LEU A 29 7.54 6.90 12.31
CA LEU A 29 8.91 7.44 12.28
C LEU A 29 9.18 8.28 13.53
N ASN A 30 8.26 9.17 13.89
CA ASN A 30 8.41 10.01 15.09
C ASN A 30 8.50 9.16 16.36
N GLU A 31 7.67 8.14 16.48
CA GLU A 31 7.72 7.21 17.62
C GLU A 31 9.05 6.46 17.68
N SER A 32 9.65 6.12 16.54
CA SER A 32 10.90 5.37 16.48
C SER A 32 12.10 6.16 16.99
N GLY A 33 12.06 7.48 16.87
CA GLY A 33 13.19 8.35 17.22
C GLY A 33 14.37 8.24 16.26
N ILE A 34 14.23 7.50 15.16
CA ILE A 34 15.31 7.31 14.17
C ILE A 34 15.41 8.57 13.30
N LYS A 35 16.63 9.05 13.11
CA LYS A 35 16.93 10.29 12.38
C LYS A 35 17.58 10.02 11.02
N GLU A 36 18.28 8.92 10.89
CA GLU A 36 18.96 8.51 9.65
C GLU A 36 18.73 7.02 9.45
N GLY A 37 18.14 6.63 8.32
CA GLY A 37 17.87 5.22 8.09
C GLY A 37 16.91 4.98 6.92
N LEU A 38 16.17 3.87 7.02
CA LEU A 38 15.22 3.44 6.00
C LEU A 38 13.92 2.99 6.66
N ILE A 39 12.81 3.30 5.99
CA ILE A 39 11.48 2.80 6.35
C ILE A 39 11.02 1.84 5.27
N LEU A 40 10.66 0.62 5.69
CA LEU A 40 9.91 -0.32 4.85
C LEU A 40 8.43 -0.19 5.21
N VAL A 41 7.57 -0.03 4.20
CA VAL A 41 6.12 -0.04 4.36
C VAL A 41 5.58 -1.14 3.46
N ASN A 42 5.00 -2.19 4.04
CA ASN A 42 4.78 -3.45 3.36
C ASN A 42 3.35 -3.95 3.57
N ALA A 43 2.59 -4.12 2.47
CA ALA A 43 1.28 -4.77 2.53
C ALA A 43 1.45 -6.27 2.77
N MET A 44 0.82 -6.77 3.83
CA MET A 44 1.00 -8.16 4.30
C MET A 44 -0.07 -9.11 3.76
N HIS A 45 -0.94 -8.64 2.89
CA HIS A 45 -1.99 -9.44 2.26
C HIS A 45 -1.86 -9.41 0.74
N ILE A 46 -2.04 -10.55 0.13
CA ILE A 46 -1.76 -10.77 -1.30
C ILE A 46 -2.77 -10.12 -2.25
N SER A 47 -3.78 -9.44 -1.71
CA SER A 47 -4.78 -8.68 -2.47
C SER A 47 -4.78 -7.19 -2.12
N ALA A 48 -3.71 -6.72 -1.48
CA ALA A 48 -3.49 -5.31 -1.15
C ALA A 48 -2.08 -4.89 -1.52
N SER A 49 -1.86 -3.59 -1.67
CA SER A 49 -0.56 -3.06 -2.07
C SER A 49 -0.17 -1.82 -1.26
N VAL A 50 1.10 -1.47 -1.31
CA VAL A 50 1.61 -0.16 -0.88
C VAL A 50 2.39 0.42 -2.04
N PHE A 51 2.10 1.67 -2.40
CA PHE A 51 2.79 2.36 -3.48
C PHE A 51 2.92 3.84 -3.17
N ILE A 52 3.77 4.54 -3.92
CA ILE A 52 4.03 5.97 -3.75
C ILE A 52 3.70 6.69 -5.04
N ASN A 53 2.87 7.72 -4.95
CA ASN A 53 2.60 8.66 -6.03
C ASN A 53 1.88 9.88 -5.47
N ASP A 54 1.41 10.76 -6.35
CA ASP A 54 0.70 11.97 -6.00
C ASP A 54 -0.71 11.65 -5.45
N ASP A 55 -1.16 12.44 -4.49
CA ASP A 55 -2.53 12.37 -3.97
C ASP A 55 -3.41 13.33 -4.74
N GLU A 56 -3.87 12.89 -5.93
CA GLU A 56 -4.69 13.70 -6.81
C GLU A 56 -5.82 12.82 -7.35
N SER A 57 -7.06 13.31 -7.26
CA SER A 57 -8.26 12.50 -7.55
C SER A 57 -8.35 12.02 -8.98
N GLY A 58 -7.91 12.83 -9.95
CA GLY A 58 -7.88 12.43 -11.37
C GLY A 58 -6.91 11.29 -11.63
N LEU A 59 -5.74 11.35 -11.00
CA LEU A 59 -4.74 10.29 -11.10
C LEU A 59 -5.25 8.99 -10.46
N HIS A 60 -5.92 9.07 -9.32
CA HIS A 60 -6.52 7.88 -8.68
C HIS A 60 -7.58 7.26 -9.57
N HIS A 61 -8.40 8.07 -10.21
CA HIS A 61 -9.37 7.60 -11.20
C HIS A 61 -8.67 6.89 -12.35
N ASP A 62 -7.60 7.46 -12.86
CA ASP A 62 -6.83 6.89 -13.96
C ASP A 62 -6.19 5.55 -13.58
N PHE A 63 -5.67 5.42 -12.35
CA PHE A 63 -5.18 4.14 -11.84
C PHE A 63 -6.28 3.08 -11.82
N GLU A 64 -7.48 3.44 -11.35
CA GLU A 64 -8.61 2.51 -11.31
C GLU A 64 -9.00 2.04 -12.72
N VAL A 65 -9.09 2.96 -13.67
CA VAL A 65 -9.40 2.62 -15.06
C VAL A 65 -8.33 1.71 -15.67
N TRP A 66 -7.06 2.06 -15.45
CA TRP A 66 -5.93 1.29 -15.96
C TRP A 66 -5.90 -0.12 -15.38
N LEU A 67 -6.10 -0.25 -14.07
CA LEU A 67 -6.11 -1.56 -13.40
C LEU A 67 -7.26 -2.44 -13.89
N GLU A 68 -8.45 -1.86 -14.11
CA GLU A 68 -9.58 -2.60 -14.65
C GLU A 68 -9.38 -3.04 -16.09
N LYS A 69 -8.58 -2.31 -16.88
CA LYS A 69 -8.20 -2.74 -18.23
C LYS A 69 -7.24 -3.93 -18.20
N LEU A 70 -6.26 -3.90 -17.29
CA LEU A 70 -5.23 -4.93 -17.20
C LEU A 70 -5.72 -6.20 -16.49
N ALA A 71 -6.54 -6.03 -15.47
CA ALA A 71 -7.04 -7.12 -14.64
C ALA A 71 -8.50 -6.85 -14.26
N PRO A 72 -9.43 -6.97 -15.22
CA PRO A 72 -10.84 -6.67 -14.93
C PRO A 72 -11.41 -7.62 -13.90
N GLU A 73 -12.22 -7.09 -12.99
CA GLU A 73 -12.91 -7.88 -11.99
C GLU A 73 -13.84 -8.90 -12.64
N LYS A 74 -14.64 -8.45 -13.62
CA LYS A 74 -15.68 -9.27 -14.24
C LYS A 74 -15.37 -9.56 -15.70
N PRO A 75 -15.80 -10.71 -16.23
CA PRO A 75 -16.49 -11.79 -15.52
C PRO A 75 -15.54 -12.60 -14.65
N TYR A 76 -15.99 -13.03 -13.50
CA TYR A 76 -15.17 -13.82 -12.57
C TYR A 76 -14.64 -15.10 -13.19
N SER A 77 -15.43 -15.71 -14.08
CA SER A 77 -15.09 -16.97 -14.73
C SER A 77 -13.91 -16.89 -15.70
N GLN A 78 -13.44 -15.70 -16.04
CA GLN A 78 -12.29 -15.56 -16.94
C GLN A 78 -10.99 -16.02 -16.29
N TYR A 79 -10.95 -16.14 -14.96
CA TYR A 79 -9.76 -16.49 -14.22
C TYR A 79 -9.85 -17.91 -13.66
N LYS A 80 -8.80 -18.69 -13.86
CA LYS A 80 -8.73 -20.06 -13.33
C LYS A 80 -8.72 -20.09 -11.80
N HIS A 81 -8.17 -19.06 -11.15
CA HIS A 81 -8.16 -18.92 -9.71
C HIS A 81 -9.57 -18.86 -9.12
N ASN A 82 -10.53 -18.37 -9.88
CA ASN A 82 -11.89 -18.08 -9.40
C ASN A 82 -12.83 -19.28 -9.43
N GLY A 83 -12.32 -20.50 -9.21
CA GLY A 83 -13.17 -21.69 -9.04
C GLY A 83 -14.10 -21.56 -7.84
N TYR A 84 -13.53 -21.21 -6.68
CA TYR A 84 -14.27 -20.96 -5.43
C TYR A 84 -14.12 -19.54 -4.93
N GLU A 85 -13.25 -18.74 -5.55
CA GLU A 85 -12.93 -17.39 -5.17
C GLU A 85 -13.49 -16.40 -6.18
N ASP A 86 -13.39 -15.11 -5.85
CA ASP A 86 -13.82 -14.02 -6.74
C ASP A 86 -12.78 -12.92 -6.85
N ASN A 87 -11.53 -13.21 -6.49
CA ASN A 87 -10.50 -12.20 -6.22
C ASN A 87 -9.21 -12.35 -7.02
N ALA A 88 -9.24 -13.10 -8.13
CA ALA A 88 -8.05 -13.24 -8.97
C ALA A 88 -7.53 -11.88 -9.46
N ASP A 89 -8.43 -10.99 -9.84
CA ASP A 89 -8.09 -9.63 -10.27
C ASP A 89 -7.37 -8.87 -9.17
N ALA A 90 -7.78 -9.05 -7.92
CA ALA A 90 -7.16 -8.39 -6.78
C ALA A 90 -5.70 -8.81 -6.59
N HIS A 91 -5.41 -10.11 -6.75
CA HIS A 91 -4.04 -10.62 -6.69
C HIS A 91 -3.16 -10.03 -7.80
N ILE A 92 -3.73 -9.90 -8.99
CA ILE A 92 -3.00 -9.34 -10.14
C ILE A 92 -2.78 -7.84 -9.95
N LYS A 93 -3.80 -7.11 -9.52
CA LYS A 93 -3.69 -5.68 -9.22
C LYS A 93 -2.62 -5.40 -8.16
N ARG A 94 -2.59 -6.21 -7.07
CA ARG A 94 -1.56 -6.13 -6.06
C ARG A 94 -0.16 -6.32 -6.65
N THR A 95 -0.01 -7.30 -7.52
CA THR A 95 1.28 -7.58 -8.16
C THR A 95 1.72 -6.43 -9.06
N LEU A 96 0.77 -5.80 -9.76
CA LEU A 96 1.06 -4.64 -10.62
C LEU A 96 1.43 -3.40 -9.80
N MET A 97 0.72 -3.13 -8.71
CA MET A 97 0.93 -1.91 -7.91
C MET A 97 2.06 -2.05 -6.90
N GLY A 98 2.41 -3.27 -6.55
CA GLY A 98 3.55 -3.55 -5.69
C GLY A 98 3.18 -3.94 -4.26
N ARG A 99 4.11 -4.64 -3.63
CA ARG A 99 3.98 -5.16 -2.26
C ARG A 99 4.41 -4.14 -1.22
N GLU A 100 5.52 -3.44 -1.47
CA GLU A 100 6.16 -2.57 -0.49
C GLU A 100 6.84 -1.38 -1.13
N VAL A 101 7.13 -0.39 -0.30
CA VAL A 101 7.99 0.73 -0.65
C VAL A 101 9.06 0.88 0.42
N VAL A 102 10.20 1.45 0.03
CA VAL A 102 11.26 1.85 0.95
C VAL A 102 11.48 3.35 0.79
N VAL A 103 11.49 4.06 1.93
CA VAL A 103 11.68 5.50 1.98
C VAL A 103 12.90 5.80 2.83
N ALA A 104 13.79 6.65 2.33
CA ALA A 104 14.94 7.13 3.11
C ALA A 104 14.46 8.04 4.25
N VAL A 105 15.15 7.97 5.37
CA VAL A 105 14.98 8.91 6.50
C VAL A 105 16.22 9.78 6.58
N THR A 106 16.03 11.08 6.48
CA THR A 106 17.11 12.07 6.54
C THR A 106 16.71 13.17 7.53
N ASN A 107 17.53 13.44 8.50
CA ASN A 107 17.28 14.45 9.53
C ASN A 107 15.93 14.26 10.24
N GLY A 108 15.54 13.02 10.48
CA GLY A 108 14.30 12.68 11.19
C GLY A 108 13.03 12.82 10.36
N GLN A 109 13.14 12.96 9.06
CA GLN A 109 12.00 13.12 8.17
C GLN A 109 12.10 12.13 7.01
N MET A 110 10.95 11.75 6.46
CA MET A 110 10.91 10.99 5.22
C MET A 110 11.44 11.87 4.09
N ASP A 111 12.42 11.35 3.36
CA ASP A 111 13.11 12.08 2.29
C ASP A 111 12.38 11.83 0.97
N PHE A 112 11.33 12.62 0.75
CA PHE A 112 10.46 12.49 -0.41
C PHE A 112 10.85 13.44 -1.54
N GLY A 113 10.61 12.99 -2.76
CA GLY A 113 10.51 13.88 -3.90
C GLY A 113 9.22 14.69 -3.86
N PRO A 114 9.08 15.71 -4.71
CA PRO A 114 7.85 16.51 -4.76
C PRO A 114 6.63 15.63 -5.02
N TRP A 115 5.55 15.89 -4.27
CA TRP A 115 4.23 15.24 -4.42
C TRP A 115 4.18 13.76 -4.06
N GLU A 116 5.27 13.16 -3.58
CA GLU A 116 5.26 11.76 -3.16
C GLU A 116 4.45 11.58 -1.87
N GLN A 117 3.47 10.67 -1.94
CA GLN A 117 2.66 10.26 -0.80
C GLN A 117 2.57 8.74 -0.80
N ILE A 118 2.49 8.15 0.39
CA ILE A 118 2.39 6.69 0.55
C ILE A 118 0.92 6.30 0.57
N PHE A 119 0.57 5.33 -0.28
CA PHE A 119 -0.80 4.83 -0.37
C PHE A 119 -0.89 3.36 0.00
N TYR A 120 -1.98 3.02 0.67
CA TYR A 120 -2.46 1.65 0.79
C TYR A 120 -3.51 1.43 -0.30
N GLY A 121 -3.28 0.42 -1.14
CA GLY A 121 -4.23 0.04 -2.19
C GLY A 121 -4.98 -1.21 -1.77
N GLU A 122 -6.31 -1.13 -1.70
CA GLU A 122 -7.18 -2.25 -1.39
C GLU A 122 -7.84 -2.75 -2.65
N PHE A 123 -7.74 -4.06 -2.92
CA PHE A 123 -8.35 -4.64 -4.12
C PHE A 123 -9.35 -5.75 -3.80
N ASP A 124 -9.45 -6.17 -2.55
CA ASP A 124 -10.41 -7.19 -2.07
C ASP A 124 -10.87 -6.83 -0.66
N GLY A 125 -11.62 -5.75 -0.56
CA GLY A 125 -12.03 -5.14 0.72
C GLY A 125 -12.97 -5.98 1.56
N LYS A 126 -13.47 -5.37 2.64
CA LYS A 126 -14.34 -5.99 3.64
C LYS A 126 -13.65 -7.10 4.45
N ARG A 127 -12.34 -7.02 4.55
CA ARG A 127 -11.49 -7.92 5.32
C ARG A 127 -10.52 -7.11 6.16
N HIS A 128 -10.14 -7.65 7.31
CA HIS A 128 -9.12 -7.06 8.18
C HIS A 128 -7.74 -7.36 7.62
N LYS A 129 -6.99 -6.33 7.25
CA LYS A 129 -5.65 -6.47 6.64
C LYS A 129 -4.66 -5.55 7.32
N ARG A 130 -3.40 -5.94 7.30
CA ARG A 130 -2.35 -5.17 7.95
C ARG A 130 -1.27 -4.72 6.98
N VAL A 131 -0.65 -3.61 7.35
CA VAL A 131 0.55 -3.07 6.73
C VAL A 131 1.66 -3.08 7.77
N LEU A 132 2.77 -3.68 7.45
CA LEU A 132 3.94 -3.70 8.32
C LEU A 132 4.78 -2.47 8.05
N VAL A 133 5.09 -1.72 9.11
CA VAL A 133 6.07 -0.63 9.07
C VAL A 133 7.30 -1.10 9.84
N LYS A 134 8.45 -1.13 9.18
CA LYS A 134 9.73 -1.48 9.77
C LYS A 134 10.72 -0.36 9.51
N ILE A 135 11.34 0.16 10.58
CA ILE A 135 12.29 1.26 10.46
C ILE A 135 13.61 0.82 11.09
N ILE A 136 14.69 1.01 10.36
CA ILE A 136 16.05 0.73 10.87
C ILE A 136 16.93 1.94 10.63
N GLY A 137 17.84 2.19 11.57
CA GLY A 137 18.80 3.29 11.45
C GLY A 137 19.32 3.76 12.78
N GLU A 138 19.78 5.00 12.80
CA GLU A 138 20.32 5.65 14.00
C GLU A 138 19.44 6.80 14.50
#